data_e364cc325c05376bd67d186e04c96539
#
_entry.id   e364cc325c05376bd67d186e04c96539
#
_cell.length_a   1.000
_cell.length_b   1.000
_cell.length_c   1.000
_cell.angle_alpha   90.00
_cell.angle_beta   90.00
_cell.angle_gamma   90.00
#
_symmetry.space_group_name_H-M   'P 1'
#
loop_
_entity.id
_entity.type
_entity.pdbx_description
1 polymer ?
#
loop_
_entity_poly.entity_id
_entity_poly.type
_entity_poly.pdbx_seq_one_letter_code
_entity_poly.pdbx_strand_id
1 'polypeptide(L)'
;METDDYKMNQILDAAQIESGKSVLDIACGTGVMIDYYIKRNVSDVTGVDISSKMIEIAENKFKKYDNINFICCDAETYRFNQKYDSIMVFNAFPHFVNPKALIKNLVKAVKSGGTVTVAHDRGRKSLDNHHKSVHASKISNGLMSEDDLEKIFVMAGITDIYKKSTDDIYIVSGKKA
;
A
#
# COMPACT_ATOMS: atom_id res chain seq x y z
N MET A 1 19.29 8.91 -13.05
CA MET A 1 18.02 9.22 -12.40
C MET A 1 17.00 8.24 -12.97
N GLU A 2 16.65 7.21 -12.19
CA GLU A 2 15.60 6.29 -12.61
C GLU A 2 14.31 7.10 -12.76
N THR A 3 13.63 6.93 -13.90
CA THR A 3 12.36 7.62 -14.12
C THR A 3 11.35 7.15 -13.10
N ASP A 4 10.39 8.00 -12.71
CA ASP A 4 9.32 7.63 -11.77
C ASP A 4 8.59 6.36 -12.21
N ASP A 5 8.40 6.17 -13.53
CA ASP A 5 7.81 4.95 -14.10
C ASP A 5 8.63 3.68 -13.81
N TYR A 6 9.97 3.76 -13.77
CA TYR A 6 10.81 2.59 -13.44
C TYR A 6 10.65 2.18 -11.98
N LYS A 7 10.63 3.16 -11.05
CA LYS A 7 10.38 2.89 -9.63
C LYS A 7 9.00 2.28 -9.40
N MET A 8 7.99 2.86 -10.03
CA MET A 8 6.62 2.36 -9.92
C MET A 8 6.49 0.93 -10.44
N ASN A 9 7.15 0.59 -11.56
CA ASN A 9 7.15 -0.78 -12.07
C ASN A 9 7.81 -1.75 -11.09
N GLN A 10 8.91 -1.40 -10.45
CA GLN A 10 9.53 -2.25 -9.42
C GLN A 10 8.57 -2.52 -8.24
N ILE A 11 7.83 -1.49 -7.79
CA ILE A 11 6.84 -1.62 -6.71
C ILE A 11 5.71 -2.56 -7.13
N LEU A 12 5.16 -2.35 -8.33
CA LEU A 12 4.06 -3.16 -8.86
C LEU A 12 4.48 -4.62 -9.09
N ASP A 13 5.70 -4.85 -9.57
CA ASP A 13 6.25 -6.20 -9.78
C ASP A 13 6.46 -6.93 -8.45
N ALA A 14 7.04 -6.24 -7.44
CA ALA A 14 7.19 -6.79 -6.09
C ALA A 14 5.83 -7.12 -5.44
N ALA A 15 4.81 -6.31 -5.70
CA ALA A 15 3.45 -6.54 -5.25
C ALA A 15 2.68 -7.58 -6.07
N GLN A 16 3.28 -8.12 -7.14
CA GLN A 16 2.65 -9.06 -8.08
C GLN A 16 1.31 -8.53 -8.64
N ILE A 17 1.26 -7.22 -8.92
CA ILE A 17 0.09 -6.59 -9.53
C ILE A 17 0.15 -6.83 -11.03
N GLU A 18 -0.67 -7.76 -11.49
CA GLU A 18 -0.68 -8.30 -12.85
C GLU A 18 -2.10 -8.32 -13.42
N SER A 19 -2.19 -8.55 -14.72
CA SER A 19 -3.48 -8.65 -15.43
C SER A 19 -4.39 -9.71 -14.80
N GLY A 20 -5.64 -9.35 -14.62
CA GLY A 20 -6.68 -10.23 -14.05
C GLY A 20 -6.66 -10.36 -12.52
N LYS A 21 -5.72 -9.75 -11.82
CA LYS A 21 -5.65 -9.74 -10.36
C LYS A 21 -6.59 -8.68 -9.76
N SER A 22 -7.11 -8.96 -8.57
CA SER A 22 -7.84 -7.99 -7.74
C SER A 22 -6.90 -7.27 -6.78
N VAL A 23 -7.06 -5.95 -6.63
CA VAL A 23 -6.17 -5.10 -5.84
C VAL A 23 -6.95 -4.36 -4.75
N LEU A 24 -6.43 -4.38 -3.53
CA LEU A 24 -6.85 -3.50 -2.43
C LEU A 24 -5.76 -2.45 -2.20
N ASP A 25 -6.11 -1.18 -2.40
CA ASP A 25 -5.21 -0.03 -2.24
C ASP A 25 -5.53 0.71 -0.94
N ILE A 26 -4.66 0.60 0.04
CA ILE A 26 -4.84 1.12 1.40
C ILE A 26 -4.25 2.52 1.52
N ALA A 27 -5.03 3.46 2.07
CA ALA A 27 -4.75 4.88 2.10
C ALA A 27 -4.53 5.43 0.68
N CYS A 28 -5.45 5.11 -0.21
CA CYS A 28 -5.35 5.38 -1.64
C CYS A 28 -5.34 6.89 -1.98
N GLY A 29 -5.70 7.75 -1.03
CA GLY A 29 -5.82 9.19 -1.25
C GLY A 29 -6.77 9.49 -2.41
N THR A 30 -6.32 10.31 -3.35
CA THR A 30 -7.07 10.64 -4.57
C THR A 30 -6.87 9.61 -5.71
N GLY A 31 -6.33 8.43 -5.40
CA GLY A 31 -6.14 7.35 -6.37
C GLY A 31 -4.84 7.47 -7.19
N VAL A 32 -3.73 7.83 -6.55
CA VAL A 32 -2.43 8.00 -7.23
C VAL A 32 -1.94 6.72 -7.91
N MET A 33 -2.16 5.56 -7.28
CA MET A 33 -1.73 4.26 -7.80
C MET A 33 -2.70 3.68 -8.85
N ILE A 34 -3.94 4.14 -8.90
CA ILE A 34 -5.00 3.51 -9.70
C ILE A 34 -4.71 3.55 -11.19
N ASP A 35 -4.14 4.65 -11.70
CA ASP A 35 -3.76 4.75 -13.12
C ASP A 35 -2.71 3.67 -13.52
N TYR A 36 -1.82 3.29 -12.60
CA TYR A 36 -0.87 2.20 -12.81
C TYR A 36 -1.54 0.82 -12.79
N TYR A 37 -2.54 0.61 -11.93
CA TYR A 37 -3.31 -0.63 -11.90
C TYR A 37 -4.12 -0.81 -13.19
N ILE A 38 -4.72 0.26 -13.71
CA ILE A 38 -5.43 0.25 -15.00
C ILE A 38 -4.49 -0.15 -16.14
N LYS A 39 -3.27 0.42 -16.19
CA LYS A 39 -2.26 0.06 -17.20
C LYS A 39 -1.84 -1.41 -17.13
N ARG A 40 -1.94 -2.05 -15.96
CA ARG A 40 -1.65 -3.47 -15.73
C ARG A 40 -2.86 -4.38 -16.00
N ASN A 41 -4.00 -3.84 -16.43
CA ASN A 41 -5.25 -4.59 -16.71
C ASN A 41 -5.70 -5.47 -15.53
N VAL A 42 -5.65 -4.95 -14.31
CA VAL A 42 -6.21 -5.65 -13.14
C VAL A 42 -7.72 -5.86 -13.30
N SER A 43 -8.26 -6.92 -12.68
CA SER A 43 -9.69 -7.24 -12.80
C SER A 43 -10.56 -6.24 -12.05
N ASP A 44 -10.16 -5.89 -10.84
CA ASP A 44 -10.87 -4.93 -10.00
C ASP A 44 -9.92 -4.24 -9.01
N VAL A 45 -10.29 -3.03 -8.59
CA VAL A 45 -9.60 -2.25 -7.56
C VAL A 45 -10.59 -1.80 -6.51
N THR A 46 -10.22 -1.96 -5.25
CA THR A 46 -10.87 -1.29 -4.12
C THR A 46 -9.89 -0.31 -3.47
N GLY A 47 -10.13 0.97 -3.61
CA GLY A 47 -9.38 2.02 -2.91
C GLY A 47 -9.99 2.32 -1.54
N VAL A 48 -9.16 2.45 -0.53
CA VAL A 48 -9.58 2.72 0.85
C VAL A 48 -8.84 3.92 1.40
N ASP A 49 -9.57 4.85 1.97
CA ASP A 49 -8.98 5.98 2.70
C ASP A 49 -9.87 6.38 3.89
N ILE A 50 -9.27 6.92 4.95
CA ILE A 50 -10.01 7.42 6.12
C ILE A 50 -10.66 8.78 5.84
N SER A 51 -10.15 9.52 4.86
CA SER A 51 -10.63 10.84 4.46
C SER A 51 -11.77 10.75 3.45
N SER A 52 -12.97 11.11 3.87
CA SER A 52 -14.13 11.19 2.95
C SER A 52 -13.90 12.15 1.78
N LYS A 53 -13.15 13.23 2.00
CA LYS A 53 -12.81 14.19 0.94
C LYS A 53 -11.88 13.57 -0.11
N MET A 54 -10.91 12.74 0.29
CA MET A 54 -10.03 12.02 -0.64
C MET A 54 -10.81 11.01 -1.46
N ILE A 55 -11.71 10.27 -0.82
CA ILE A 55 -12.61 9.31 -1.48
C ILE A 55 -13.51 10.00 -2.50
N GLU A 56 -14.14 11.13 -2.15
CA GLU A 56 -14.97 11.89 -3.08
C GLU A 56 -14.19 12.32 -4.35
N ILE A 57 -12.95 12.79 -4.18
CA ILE A 57 -12.10 13.17 -5.32
C ILE A 57 -11.76 11.93 -6.16
N ALA A 58 -11.40 10.82 -5.52
CA ALA A 58 -11.07 9.58 -6.22
C ALA A 58 -12.28 9.02 -6.99
N GLU A 59 -13.46 8.96 -6.38
CA GLU A 59 -14.70 8.54 -7.04
C GLU A 59 -15.00 9.38 -8.27
N ASN A 60 -14.89 10.70 -8.17
CA ASN A 60 -15.11 11.60 -9.31
C ASN A 60 -14.09 11.39 -10.42
N LYS A 61 -12.81 11.17 -10.08
CA LYS A 61 -11.72 10.93 -11.04
C LYS A 61 -11.91 9.62 -11.81
N PHE A 62 -12.34 8.58 -11.14
CA PHE A 62 -12.42 7.22 -11.72
C PHE A 62 -13.85 6.74 -12.02
N LYS A 63 -14.85 7.62 -11.96
CA LYS A 63 -16.28 7.29 -12.17
C LYS A 63 -16.63 6.58 -13.49
N LYS A 64 -15.73 6.62 -14.47
CA LYS A 64 -15.92 5.95 -15.77
C LYS A 64 -15.52 4.46 -15.78
N TYR A 65 -14.95 3.98 -14.69
CA TYR A 65 -14.46 2.60 -14.56
C TYR A 65 -15.37 1.81 -13.61
N ASP A 66 -16.11 0.85 -14.15
CA ASP A 66 -17.05 0.03 -13.35
C ASP A 66 -16.38 -0.97 -12.42
N ASN A 67 -15.09 -1.26 -12.65
CA ASN A 67 -14.28 -2.18 -11.86
C ASN A 67 -13.40 -1.48 -10.81
N ILE A 68 -13.65 -0.20 -10.53
CA ILE A 68 -12.94 0.56 -9.49
C ILE A 68 -13.95 1.06 -8.47
N ASN A 69 -13.76 0.66 -7.22
CA ASN A 69 -14.64 0.99 -6.11
C ASN A 69 -13.84 1.66 -5.00
N PHE A 70 -14.53 2.45 -4.16
CA PHE A 70 -13.92 3.14 -3.03
C PHE A 70 -14.67 2.90 -1.75
N ILE A 71 -13.95 2.86 -0.61
CA ILE A 71 -14.51 2.71 0.72
C ILE A 71 -13.86 3.73 1.65
N CYS A 72 -14.67 4.59 2.28
CA CYS A 72 -14.21 5.50 3.31
C CYS A 72 -14.22 4.76 4.65
N CYS A 73 -13.04 4.36 5.16
CA CYS A 73 -12.93 3.66 6.44
C CYS A 73 -11.51 3.71 7.02
N ASP A 74 -11.40 3.35 8.30
CA ASP A 74 -10.12 3.08 8.95
C ASP A 74 -9.67 1.65 8.66
N ALA A 75 -8.60 1.50 7.88
CA ALA A 75 -8.09 0.19 7.47
C ALA A 75 -7.53 -0.66 8.62
N GLU A 76 -7.17 -0.07 9.76
CA GLU A 76 -6.71 -0.83 10.95
C GLU A 76 -7.83 -1.67 11.57
N THR A 77 -9.08 -1.23 11.44
CA THR A 77 -10.23 -1.82 12.13
C THR A 77 -11.33 -2.33 11.21
N TYR A 78 -11.38 -1.85 9.96
CA TYR A 78 -12.43 -2.21 9.02
C TYR A 78 -12.36 -3.69 8.62
N ARG A 79 -13.52 -4.36 8.61
CA ARG A 79 -13.63 -5.76 8.19
C ARG A 79 -13.94 -5.83 6.70
N PHE A 80 -12.94 -6.22 5.91
CA PHE A 80 -13.11 -6.45 4.48
C PHE A 80 -13.93 -7.72 4.21
N ASN A 81 -14.98 -7.62 3.41
CA ASN A 81 -15.88 -8.73 3.12
C ASN A 81 -15.38 -9.63 1.98
N GLN A 82 -14.48 -9.14 1.15
CA GLN A 82 -13.85 -9.91 0.07
C GLN A 82 -12.35 -10.06 0.28
N LYS A 83 -11.75 -10.96 -0.49
CA LYS A 83 -10.29 -11.17 -0.49
C LYS A 83 -9.70 -10.76 -1.82
N TYR A 84 -8.48 -10.23 -1.75
CA TYR A 84 -7.75 -9.66 -2.88
C TYR A 84 -6.52 -10.49 -3.20
N ASP A 85 -6.09 -10.45 -4.47
CA ASP A 85 -4.84 -11.08 -4.90
C ASP A 85 -3.63 -10.29 -4.43
N SER A 86 -3.73 -8.94 -4.44
CA SER A 86 -2.65 -8.04 -4.00
C SER A 86 -3.20 -6.92 -3.12
N ILE A 87 -2.51 -6.62 -2.03
CA ILE A 87 -2.80 -5.49 -1.14
C ILE A 87 -1.60 -4.55 -1.15
N MET A 88 -1.85 -3.28 -1.44
CA MET A 88 -0.84 -2.23 -1.49
C MET A 88 -1.06 -1.20 -0.39
N VAL A 89 0.02 -0.81 0.30
CA VAL A 89 0.10 0.37 1.17
C VAL A 89 1.22 1.25 0.59
N PHE A 90 0.86 2.28 -0.15
CA PHE A 90 1.81 3.14 -0.85
C PHE A 90 1.90 4.52 -0.21
N ASN A 91 3.13 4.95 0.13
CA ASN A 91 3.43 6.26 0.72
C ASN A 91 2.62 6.64 1.99
N ALA A 92 2.09 5.65 2.72
CA ALA A 92 1.15 5.91 3.80
C ALA A 92 1.52 5.23 5.13
N PHE A 93 2.40 4.22 5.12
CA PHE A 93 2.62 3.35 6.27
C PHE A 93 3.01 4.10 7.57
N PRO A 94 3.82 5.19 7.57
CA PRO A 94 4.15 5.94 8.79
C PRO A 94 2.96 6.63 9.47
N HIS A 95 1.84 6.78 8.77
CA HIS A 95 0.65 7.44 9.30
C HIS A 95 -0.26 6.50 10.11
N PHE A 96 -0.05 5.20 10.06
CA PHE A 96 -0.83 4.25 10.85
C PHE A 96 -0.38 4.22 12.29
N VAL A 97 -1.35 4.31 13.21
CA VAL A 97 -1.11 4.34 14.66
C VAL A 97 -0.64 2.99 15.16
N ASN A 98 -1.21 1.90 14.63
CA ASN A 98 -0.88 0.54 15.01
C ASN A 98 -0.54 -0.32 13.79
N PRO A 99 0.73 -0.26 13.30
CA PRO A 99 1.17 -1.03 12.13
C PRO A 99 0.93 -2.54 12.25
N LYS A 100 1.08 -3.11 13.46
CA LYS A 100 0.83 -4.55 13.69
C LYS A 100 -0.64 -4.90 13.52
N ALA A 101 -1.56 -4.06 14.02
CA ALA A 101 -2.99 -4.26 13.83
C ALA A 101 -3.37 -4.14 12.36
N LEU A 102 -2.82 -3.15 11.65
CA LEU A 102 -3.02 -3.00 10.21
C LEU A 102 -2.64 -4.27 9.46
N ILE A 103 -1.37 -4.73 9.58
CA ILE A 103 -0.89 -5.91 8.85
C ILE A 103 -1.72 -7.15 9.20
N LYS A 104 -2.02 -7.37 10.47
CA LYS A 104 -2.89 -8.48 10.92
C LYS A 104 -4.29 -8.42 10.27
N ASN A 105 -4.84 -7.22 10.09
CA ASN A 105 -6.13 -7.03 9.42
C ASN A 105 -6.02 -7.28 7.92
N LEU A 106 -4.98 -6.78 7.25
CA LEU A 106 -4.76 -6.97 5.82
C LEU A 106 -4.53 -8.44 5.45
N VAL A 107 -3.84 -9.21 6.30
CA VAL A 107 -3.65 -10.67 6.07
C VAL A 107 -4.99 -11.42 6.04
N LYS A 108 -6.02 -10.94 6.73
CA LYS A 108 -7.36 -11.54 6.63
C LYS A 108 -8.04 -11.23 5.29
N ALA A 109 -7.68 -10.11 4.66
CA ALA A 109 -8.25 -9.64 3.40
C ALA A 109 -7.47 -10.11 2.16
N VAL A 110 -6.29 -10.70 2.30
CA VAL A 110 -5.53 -11.25 1.17
C VAL A 110 -5.84 -12.75 0.99
N LYS A 111 -5.88 -13.21 -0.27
CA LYS A 111 -6.03 -14.63 -0.63
C LYS A 111 -4.77 -15.41 -0.24
N SER A 112 -4.87 -16.74 -0.03
CA SER A 112 -3.69 -17.62 0.04
C SER A 112 -2.86 -17.46 -1.24
N GLY A 113 -1.55 -17.34 -1.11
CA GLY A 113 -0.63 -17.03 -2.22
C GLY A 113 -0.66 -15.58 -2.72
N GLY A 114 -1.60 -14.78 -2.25
CA GLY A 114 -1.66 -13.34 -2.55
C GLY A 114 -0.63 -12.54 -1.75
N THR A 115 -0.38 -11.31 -2.17
CA THR A 115 0.68 -10.44 -1.64
C THR A 115 0.15 -9.32 -0.75
N VAL A 116 0.93 -8.97 0.27
CA VAL A 116 0.81 -7.70 1.01
C VAL A 116 2.10 -6.93 0.81
N THR A 117 1.99 -5.69 0.38
CA THR A 117 3.14 -4.84 0.04
C THR A 117 3.03 -3.48 0.71
N VAL A 118 4.10 -3.07 1.37
CA VAL A 118 4.31 -1.70 1.85
C VAL A 118 5.44 -1.10 1.03
N ALA A 119 5.17 0.03 0.37
CA ALA A 119 6.13 0.67 -0.50
C ALA A 119 6.11 2.19 -0.40
N HIS A 120 7.26 2.80 -0.68
CA HIS A 120 7.43 4.25 -0.81
C HIS A 120 8.31 4.55 -2.03
N ASP A 121 7.98 5.62 -2.74
CA ASP A 121 8.76 6.14 -3.87
C ASP A 121 9.96 7.00 -3.45
N ARG A 122 10.22 7.07 -2.15
CA ARG A 122 11.36 7.71 -1.51
C ARG A 122 11.98 6.76 -0.51
N GLY A 123 13.30 6.82 -0.40
CA GLY A 123 14.02 6.05 0.58
C GLY A 123 13.82 6.55 2.01
N ARG A 124 14.06 5.67 2.97
CA ARG A 124 13.87 5.93 4.40
C ARG A 124 14.60 7.18 4.89
N LYS A 125 15.87 7.38 4.52
CA LYS A 125 16.66 8.55 4.92
C LYS A 125 16.09 9.87 4.42
N SER A 126 15.54 9.88 3.20
CA SER A 126 14.90 11.05 2.61
C SER A 126 13.62 11.42 3.35
N LEU A 127 12.83 10.43 3.76
CA LEU A 127 11.60 10.62 4.53
C LEU A 127 11.88 11.12 5.95
N ASP A 128 12.86 10.56 6.64
CA ASP A 128 13.24 10.98 8.00
C ASP A 128 13.73 12.44 8.02
N ASN A 129 14.46 12.89 7.00
CA ASN A 129 14.93 14.28 6.87
C ASN A 129 13.77 15.24 6.58
N HIS A 130 12.80 14.84 5.77
CA HIS A 130 11.62 15.66 5.47
C HIS A 130 10.73 15.87 6.70
N HIS A 131 10.56 14.84 7.53
CA HIS A 131 9.81 14.94 8.79
C HIS A 131 10.48 15.83 9.85
N LYS A 132 11.79 15.97 9.84
CA LYS A 132 12.52 16.88 10.73
C LYS A 132 12.41 18.35 10.32
N SER A 133 12.21 18.65 9.05
CA SER A 133 12.16 20.01 8.50
C SER A 133 10.77 20.65 8.50
N VAL A 134 9.73 19.85 8.59
CA VAL A 134 8.33 20.31 8.67
C VAL A 134 7.86 20.08 10.11
N HIS A 135 7.38 21.13 10.78
CA HIS A 135 6.66 21.02 12.06
C HIS A 135 5.34 20.23 11.85
N ALA A 136 5.47 19.02 11.32
CA ALA A 136 4.35 18.14 11.07
C ALA A 136 3.96 17.44 12.37
N SER A 137 2.69 17.57 12.67
CA SER A 137 1.95 17.00 13.78
C SER A 137 2.54 15.69 14.35
N LYS A 138 2.47 15.57 15.67
CA LYS A 138 2.94 14.51 16.56
C LYS A 138 2.56 13.05 16.25
N ILE A 139 2.21 12.67 15.01
CA ILE A 139 1.65 11.36 14.67
C ILE A 139 2.50 10.55 13.67
N SER A 140 3.59 11.10 13.14
CA SER A 140 4.44 10.33 12.23
C SER A 140 5.60 9.68 12.99
N ASN A 141 5.57 8.35 13.12
CA ASN A 141 6.61 7.55 13.79
C ASN A 141 7.87 7.30 12.92
N GLY A 142 8.04 8.03 11.80
CA GLY A 142 9.05 7.72 10.80
C GLY A 142 8.77 6.43 10.04
N LEU A 143 9.51 6.17 8.96
CA LEU A 143 9.37 4.91 8.23
C LEU A 143 10.14 3.80 8.95
N MET A 144 9.43 2.75 9.35
CA MET A 144 9.98 1.55 10.00
C MET A 144 11.09 0.93 9.15
N SER A 145 12.12 0.34 9.78
CA SER A 145 13.12 -0.41 9.02
C SER A 145 12.47 -1.61 8.32
N GLU A 146 13.03 -1.99 7.18
CA GLU A 146 12.59 -3.16 6.43
C GLU A 146 12.68 -4.45 7.26
N ASP A 147 13.66 -4.56 8.15
CA ASP A 147 13.82 -5.72 9.04
C ASP A 147 12.76 -5.76 10.15
N ASP A 148 12.37 -4.61 10.68
CA ASP A 148 11.31 -4.57 11.70
C ASP A 148 9.93 -4.80 11.08
N LEU A 149 9.69 -4.33 9.86
CA LEU A 149 8.47 -4.63 9.14
C LEU A 149 8.40 -6.11 8.73
N GLU A 150 9.52 -6.72 8.32
CA GLU A 150 9.62 -8.16 8.07
C GLU A 150 9.18 -8.98 9.30
N LYS A 151 9.65 -8.61 10.49
CA LYS A 151 9.23 -9.29 11.75
C LYS A 151 7.70 -9.24 11.92
N ILE A 152 7.09 -8.08 11.63
CA ILE A 152 5.63 -7.93 11.70
C ILE A 152 4.95 -8.83 10.67
N PHE A 153 5.46 -8.88 9.44
CA PHE A 153 4.96 -9.74 8.37
C PHE A 153 5.01 -11.22 8.76
N VAL A 154 6.17 -11.70 9.23
CA VAL A 154 6.36 -13.09 9.70
C VAL A 154 5.38 -13.43 10.82
N MET A 155 5.25 -12.55 11.83
CA MET A 155 4.31 -12.75 12.93
C MET A 155 2.85 -12.79 12.48
N ALA A 156 2.52 -12.16 11.37
CA ALA A 156 1.19 -12.17 10.78
C ALA A 156 0.93 -13.36 9.83
N GLY A 157 1.92 -14.22 9.59
CA GLY A 157 1.81 -15.39 8.70
C GLY A 157 2.11 -15.09 7.23
N ILE A 158 2.88 -14.03 6.97
CA ILE A 158 3.40 -13.71 5.63
C ILE A 158 4.78 -14.37 5.46
N THR A 159 4.99 -14.96 4.30
CA THR A 159 6.22 -15.67 3.90
C THR A 159 6.77 -15.11 2.59
N ASP A 160 7.84 -15.68 2.05
CA ASP A 160 8.47 -15.26 0.78
C ASP A 160 8.69 -13.75 0.70
N ILE A 161 9.28 -13.18 1.74
CA ILE A 161 9.40 -11.74 1.90
C ILE A 161 10.53 -11.20 1.04
N TYR A 162 10.18 -10.27 0.14
CA TYR A 162 11.10 -9.45 -0.64
C TYR A 162 11.29 -8.10 0.03
N LYS A 163 12.55 -7.66 0.15
CA LYS A 163 12.90 -6.34 0.70
C LYS A 163 13.81 -5.58 -0.27
N LYS A 164 13.53 -4.32 -0.46
CA LYS A 164 14.41 -3.37 -1.14
C LYS A 164 14.33 -2.01 -0.45
N SER A 165 15.46 -1.51 0.02
CA SER A 165 15.56 -0.18 0.64
C SER A 165 16.82 0.51 0.12
N THR A 166 16.62 1.63 -0.58
CA THR A 166 17.67 2.50 -1.11
C THR A 166 17.39 3.94 -0.74
N ASP A 167 18.17 4.90 -1.19
CA ASP A 167 17.89 6.32 -0.97
C ASP A 167 16.62 6.79 -1.72
N ASP A 168 16.19 6.07 -2.75
CA ASP A 168 15.10 6.46 -3.67
C ASP A 168 13.84 5.60 -3.59
N ILE A 169 13.90 4.43 -2.96
CA ILE A 169 12.78 3.49 -2.92
C ILE A 169 12.81 2.64 -1.65
N TYR A 170 11.63 2.33 -1.13
CA TYR A 170 11.45 1.37 -0.05
C TYR A 170 10.35 0.39 -0.44
N ILE A 171 10.62 -0.91 -0.34
CA ILE A 171 9.66 -1.98 -0.61
C ILE A 171 9.84 -3.10 0.41
N VAL A 172 8.75 -3.51 1.04
CA VAL A 172 8.64 -4.79 1.75
C VAL A 172 7.37 -5.46 1.24
N SER A 173 7.52 -6.60 0.59
CA SER A 173 6.42 -7.37 0.01
C SER A 173 6.54 -8.83 0.42
N GLY A 174 5.43 -9.51 0.69
CA GLY A 174 5.44 -10.92 1.03
C GLY A 174 4.11 -11.60 0.73
N LYS A 175 4.12 -12.93 0.69
CA LYS A 175 2.98 -13.77 0.36
C LYS A 175 2.31 -14.32 1.61
N LYS A 176 0.99 -14.35 1.59
CA LYS A 176 0.25 -15.13 2.57
C LYS A 176 0.41 -16.62 2.26
N ALA A 177 0.82 -17.36 3.24
CA ALA A 177 0.82 -18.83 3.20
C ALA A 177 -0.58 -19.41 2.90
#